data_b75e60fb9d613528d47a7d744dc35bf7
#
_entry.id   b75e60fb9d613528d47a7d744dc35bf7
#
_cell.length_a   1.000
_cell.length_b   1.000
_cell.length_c   1.000
_cell.angle_alpha   90.00
_cell.angle_beta   90.00
_cell.angle_gamma   90.00
#
_symmetry.space_group_name_H-M   'P 1'
#
loop_
_entity.id
_entity.type
_entity.pdbx_description
1 polymer ?
#
loop_
_entity_poly.entity_id
_entity_poly.type
_entity_poly.pdbx_seq_one_letter_code
_entity_poly.pdbx_strand_id
1 'polypeptide(L)'
;MSKTASLFSALLCTFIWGTTFIAQDTGMDDIGPFTFNAVRFFVGFLVVAPLAFIFERKKIFKTIKKGQKQFTNLATLIGLSLFLGSALQQVALLYTDVANAAFFTIFYVPMVPFIIFFMYKKPIHWSIWPSVFLCVMGGYLLTNFYSATVRIGDALVIMGAFFWSTHIIFTGRIIEKYDLPLTIGAIQTLIVAFLSLTVGLIFEEFIWSNILKEKLQILYAGVLSGGLAFVLQIYAQKNISPAPSAIIFSLEGVFATIAAWILLSQVLDINNLFGCLFILFGVLFSQLVPILKKD
;
A
#
# COMPACT_ATOMS: atom_id res chain seq x y z
N MET A 1 9.65 -15.80 -11.76
CA MET A 1 10.33 -14.52 -11.46
C MET A 1 11.44 -14.80 -10.45
N SER A 2 12.61 -14.19 -10.58
CA SER A 2 13.70 -14.35 -9.60
C SER A 2 13.42 -13.57 -8.31
N LYS A 3 14.06 -13.94 -7.19
CA LYS A 3 13.99 -13.20 -5.92
C LYS A 3 14.44 -11.75 -6.10
N THR A 4 15.47 -11.51 -6.90
CA THR A 4 15.99 -10.17 -7.24
C THR A 4 14.92 -9.31 -7.93
N ALA A 5 14.20 -9.88 -8.91
CA ALA A 5 13.12 -9.17 -9.59
C ALA A 5 11.96 -8.85 -8.64
N SER A 6 11.66 -9.72 -7.67
CA SER A 6 10.66 -9.45 -6.64
C SER A 6 11.08 -8.33 -5.70
N LEU A 7 12.35 -8.28 -5.30
CA LEU A 7 12.89 -7.17 -4.50
C LEU A 7 12.84 -5.84 -5.27
N PHE A 8 13.24 -5.85 -6.54
CA PHE A 8 13.14 -4.65 -7.40
C PHE A 8 11.69 -4.17 -7.53
N SER A 9 10.73 -5.10 -7.74
CA SER A 9 9.31 -4.77 -7.80
C SER A 9 8.82 -4.14 -6.48
N ALA A 10 9.25 -4.66 -5.33
CA ALA A 10 8.91 -4.10 -4.03
C ALA A 10 9.48 -2.68 -3.85
N LEU A 11 10.76 -2.46 -4.20
CA LEU A 11 11.40 -1.15 -4.10
C LEU A 11 10.74 -0.11 -5.02
N LEU A 12 10.45 -0.48 -6.26
CA LEU A 12 9.75 0.43 -7.18
C LEU A 12 8.33 0.73 -6.72
N CYS A 13 7.63 -0.26 -6.16
CA CYS A 13 6.32 -0.09 -5.57
C CYS A 13 6.35 0.94 -4.43
N THR A 14 7.28 0.81 -3.49
CA THR A 14 7.40 1.72 -2.35
C THR A 14 7.81 3.14 -2.76
N PHE A 15 8.66 3.27 -3.77
CA PHE A 15 9.01 4.57 -4.34
C PHE A 15 7.76 5.28 -4.89
N ILE A 16 6.94 4.58 -5.68
CA ILE A 16 5.71 5.14 -6.24
C ILE A 16 4.75 5.52 -5.11
N TRP A 17 4.55 4.66 -4.11
CA TRP A 17 3.64 4.95 -3.01
C TRP A 17 4.10 6.13 -2.16
N GLY A 18 5.39 6.22 -1.83
CA GLY A 18 5.94 7.34 -1.08
C GLY A 18 5.69 8.68 -1.76
N THR A 19 5.94 8.76 -3.06
CA THR A 19 5.67 9.99 -3.85
C THR A 19 4.17 10.26 -4.05
N THR A 20 3.33 9.22 -3.99
CA THR A 20 1.87 9.35 -4.16
C THR A 20 1.17 10.03 -2.97
N PHE A 21 1.75 10.01 -1.77
CA PHE A 21 1.16 10.71 -0.62
C PHE A 21 0.92 12.19 -0.91
N ILE A 22 1.85 12.86 -1.62
CA ILE A 22 1.70 14.26 -2.03
C ILE A 22 0.50 14.41 -2.98
N ALA A 23 0.39 13.55 -3.98
CA ALA A 23 -0.72 13.61 -4.93
C ALA A 23 -2.07 13.25 -4.27
N GLN A 24 -2.08 12.48 -3.21
CA GLN A 24 -3.29 12.16 -2.44
C GLN A 24 -3.76 13.35 -1.60
N ASP A 25 -2.84 14.10 -1.04
CA ASP A 25 -3.10 15.29 -0.25
C ASP A 25 -3.61 16.43 -1.14
N THR A 26 -2.78 16.86 -2.10
CA THR A 26 -3.09 17.97 -3.01
C THR A 26 -4.22 17.67 -4.00
N GLY A 27 -4.56 16.41 -4.23
CA GLY A 27 -5.64 16.02 -5.13
C GLY A 27 -7.03 16.06 -4.49
N MET A 28 -7.15 16.56 -3.27
CA MET A 28 -8.42 16.74 -2.56
C MET A 28 -8.79 18.22 -2.33
N ASP A 29 -8.12 19.15 -2.99
CA ASP A 29 -8.39 20.59 -2.82
C ASP A 29 -9.80 20.96 -3.30
N ASP A 30 -10.27 20.36 -4.39
CA ASP A 30 -11.56 20.65 -5.01
C ASP A 30 -12.57 19.48 -4.95
N ILE A 31 -12.17 18.29 -4.51
CA ILE A 31 -13.00 17.07 -4.46
C ILE A 31 -12.84 16.30 -3.15
N GLY A 32 -13.86 15.54 -2.79
CA GLY A 32 -13.80 14.71 -1.58
C GLY A 32 -12.93 13.46 -1.70
N PRO A 33 -12.57 12.85 -0.56
CA PRO A 33 -11.67 11.69 -0.48
C PRO A 33 -12.21 10.45 -1.21
N PHE A 34 -13.51 10.23 -1.19
CA PHE A 34 -14.13 9.09 -1.88
C PHE A 34 -14.20 9.32 -3.40
N THR A 35 -14.48 10.55 -3.83
CA THR A 35 -14.45 10.94 -5.26
C THR A 35 -13.03 10.78 -5.81
N PHE A 36 -12.02 11.26 -5.10
CA PHE A 36 -10.62 11.08 -5.48
C PHE A 36 -10.26 9.59 -5.59
N ASN A 37 -10.59 8.78 -4.56
CA ASN A 37 -10.33 7.34 -4.58
C ASN A 37 -11.09 6.64 -5.72
N ALA A 38 -12.35 6.96 -5.95
CA ALA A 38 -13.16 6.36 -7.02
C ALA A 38 -12.48 6.57 -8.39
N VAL A 39 -12.13 7.80 -8.70
CA VAL A 39 -11.59 8.14 -10.02
C VAL A 39 -10.17 7.60 -10.20
N ARG A 40 -9.26 7.75 -9.22
CA ARG A 40 -7.89 7.25 -9.34
C ARG A 40 -7.83 5.72 -9.45
N PHE A 41 -8.63 4.97 -8.68
CA PHE A 41 -8.65 3.52 -8.78
C PHE A 41 -9.36 3.03 -10.04
N PHE A 42 -10.34 3.78 -10.56
CA PHE A 42 -10.92 3.48 -11.86
C PHE A 42 -9.91 3.68 -13.00
N VAL A 43 -9.10 4.75 -12.97
CA VAL A 43 -7.97 4.95 -13.89
C VAL A 43 -6.98 3.78 -13.78
N GLY A 44 -6.63 3.36 -12.56
CA GLY A 44 -5.77 2.20 -12.34
C GLY A 44 -6.36 0.91 -12.95
N PHE A 45 -7.65 0.68 -12.78
CA PHE A 45 -8.36 -0.43 -13.42
C PHE A 45 -8.25 -0.38 -14.94
N LEU A 46 -8.50 0.78 -15.57
CA LEU A 46 -8.40 0.94 -17.02
C LEU A 46 -7.00 0.66 -17.58
N VAL A 47 -5.96 0.90 -16.80
CA VAL A 47 -4.58 0.57 -17.17
C VAL A 47 -4.31 -0.93 -17.05
N VAL A 48 -4.74 -1.56 -15.94
CA VAL A 48 -4.35 -2.94 -15.61
C VAL A 48 -5.25 -3.98 -16.30
N ALA A 49 -6.55 -3.72 -16.43
CA ALA A 49 -7.50 -4.70 -16.96
C ALA A 49 -7.21 -5.14 -18.41
N PRO A 50 -6.85 -4.26 -19.35
CA PRO A 50 -6.45 -4.68 -20.69
C PRO A 50 -5.20 -5.57 -20.68
N LEU A 51 -4.20 -5.23 -19.84
CA LEU A 51 -2.98 -6.02 -19.69
C LEU A 51 -3.30 -7.41 -19.11
N ALA A 52 -4.17 -7.49 -18.10
CA ALA A 52 -4.64 -8.76 -17.55
C ALA A 52 -5.32 -9.62 -18.64
N PHE A 53 -6.18 -9.02 -19.43
CA PHE A 53 -6.86 -9.74 -20.51
C PHE A 53 -5.89 -10.23 -21.59
N ILE A 54 -4.90 -9.42 -21.98
CA ILE A 54 -3.90 -9.78 -23.01
C ILE A 54 -2.98 -10.88 -22.49
N PHE A 55 -2.40 -10.72 -21.31
CA PHE A 55 -1.31 -11.61 -20.83
C PHE A 55 -1.80 -12.80 -19.99
N GLU A 56 -2.94 -12.71 -19.32
CA GLU A 56 -3.42 -13.74 -18.38
C GLU A 56 -4.67 -14.48 -18.86
N ARG A 57 -5.25 -14.14 -20.03
CA ARG A 57 -6.51 -14.69 -20.56
C ARG A 57 -6.63 -16.21 -20.41
N LYS A 58 -5.60 -16.97 -20.83
CA LYS A 58 -5.64 -18.43 -20.77
C LYS A 58 -5.72 -18.95 -19.32
N LYS A 59 -5.00 -18.31 -18.38
CA LYS A 59 -5.01 -18.66 -16.95
C LYS A 59 -6.35 -18.29 -16.31
N ILE A 60 -6.91 -17.15 -16.67
CA ILE A 60 -8.25 -16.70 -16.22
C ILE A 60 -9.29 -17.76 -16.56
N PHE A 61 -9.41 -18.16 -17.83
CA PHE A 61 -10.39 -19.19 -18.24
C PHE A 61 -10.19 -20.52 -17.54
N LYS A 62 -8.93 -20.93 -17.30
CA LYS A 62 -8.62 -22.17 -16.56
C LYS A 62 -9.07 -22.07 -15.10
N THR A 63 -8.87 -20.91 -14.47
CA THR A 63 -9.30 -20.67 -13.08
C THR A 63 -10.81 -20.68 -12.97
N ILE A 64 -11.49 -20.05 -13.93
CA ILE A 64 -12.95 -20.05 -14.06
C ILE A 64 -13.50 -21.47 -14.15
N LYS A 65 -12.95 -22.35 -14.94
CA LYS A 65 -13.41 -23.71 -15.13
C LYS A 65 -13.18 -24.65 -13.92
N LYS A 66 -12.21 -24.36 -13.05
CA LYS A 66 -11.79 -25.24 -11.92
C LYS A 66 -12.55 -25.02 -10.61
N GLY A 67 -13.63 -24.21 -10.59
CA GLY A 67 -14.37 -23.96 -9.37
C GLY A 67 -13.80 -22.79 -8.55
N GLN A 68 -14.25 -21.62 -8.87
CA GLN A 68 -13.75 -20.29 -8.56
C GLN A 68 -14.01 -19.76 -7.18
N LYS A 69 -14.89 -20.38 -6.39
CA LYS A 69 -15.38 -19.80 -5.13
C LYS A 69 -14.25 -19.27 -4.24
N GLN A 70 -13.15 -20.03 -4.15
CA GLN A 70 -12.02 -19.62 -3.30
C GLN A 70 -11.23 -18.45 -3.91
N PHE A 71 -11.03 -18.41 -5.22
CA PHE A 71 -10.40 -17.28 -5.89
C PHE A 71 -11.25 -16.02 -5.70
N THR A 72 -12.54 -16.10 -5.98
CA THR A 72 -13.48 -14.98 -5.82
C THR A 72 -13.49 -14.48 -4.37
N ASN A 73 -13.61 -15.37 -3.38
CA ASN A 73 -13.59 -14.95 -1.98
C ASN A 73 -12.31 -14.23 -1.59
N LEU A 74 -11.13 -14.75 -2.00
CA LEU A 74 -9.85 -14.10 -1.70
C LEU A 74 -9.71 -12.75 -2.44
N ALA A 75 -10.10 -12.69 -3.72
CA ALA A 75 -10.05 -11.44 -4.50
C ALA A 75 -10.99 -10.37 -3.91
N THR A 76 -12.18 -10.78 -3.46
CA THR A 76 -13.11 -9.88 -2.76
C THR A 76 -12.52 -9.39 -1.44
N LEU A 77 -11.94 -10.27 -0.62
CA LEU A 77 -11.30 -9.89 0.64
C LEU A 77 -10.14 -8.90 0.42
N ILE A 78 -9.33 -9.11 -0.63
CA ILE A 78 -8.24 -8.19 -1.00
C ILE A 78 -8.82 -6.83 -1.41
N GLY A 79 -9.84 -6.81 -2.27
CA GLY A 79 -10.48 -5.57 -2.71
C GLY A 79 -11.15 -4.81 -1.56
N LEU A 80 -11.84 -5.51 -0.64
CA LEU A 80 -12.43 -4.90 0.56
C LEU A 80 -11.37 -4.37 1.53
N SER A 81 -10.31 -5.13 1.76
CA SER A 81 -9.19 -4.67 2.60
C SER A 81 -8.52 -3.44 2.01
N LEU A 82 -8.29 -3.42 0.69
CA LEU A 82 -7.75 -2.28 -0.02
C LEU A 82 -8.68 -1.07 0.04
N PHE A 83 -9.99 -1.26 -0.14
CA PHE A 83 -10.97 -0.19 -0.01
C PHE A 83 -10.95 0.43 1.38
N LEU A 84 -11.05 -0.38 2.43
CA LEU A 84 -11.09 0.14 3.80
C LEU A 84 -9.76 0.80 4.19
N GLY A 85 -8.62 0.22 3.82
CA GLY A 85 -7.31 0.82 4.06
C GLY A 85 -7.14 2.15 3.35
N SER A 86 -7.46 2.22 2.06
CA SER A 86 -7.32 3.44 1.26
C SER A 86 -8.35 4.50 1.61
N ALA A 87 -9.60 4.11 1.94
CA ALA A 87 -10.64 5.07 2.34
C ALA A 87 -10.31 5.72 3.69
N LEU A 88 -9.95 4.92 4.70
CA LEU A 88 -9.55 5.44 6.00
C LEU A 88 -8.34 6.36 5.92
N GLN A 89 -7.33 5.98 5.14
CA GLN A 89 -6.14 6.81 4.92
C GLN A 89 -6.46 8.10 4.18
N GLN A 90 -7.31 8.04 3.15
CA GLN A 90 -7.68 9.22 2.36
C GLN A 90 -8.53 10.20 3.18
N VAL A 91 -9.50 9.71 3.96
CA VAL A 91 -10.27 10.54 4.90
C VAL A 91 -9.37 11.11 6.00
N ALA A 92 -8.41 10.34 6.48
CA ALA A 92 -7.50 10.78 7.53
C ALA A 92 -6.66 11.99 7.12
N LEU A 93 -6.27 12.11 5.85
CA LEU A 93 -5.50 13.26 5.34
C LEU A 93 -6.26 14.60 5.47
N LEU A 94 -7.58 14.58 5.64
CA LEU A 94 -8.34 15.79 5.98
C LEU A 94 -8.14 16.27 7.44
N TYR A 95 -7.61 15.38 8.30
CA TYR A 95 -7.55 15.60 9.75
C TYR A 95 -6.15 15.40 10.35
N THR A 96 -5.16 15.03 9.55
CA THR A 96 -3.76 14.87 9.98
C THR A 96 -2.80 15.24 8.87
N ASP A 97 -1.55 15.52 9.23
CA ASP A 97 -0.52 15.87 8.25
C ASP A 97 -0.04 14.63 7.49
N VAL A 98 0.43 14.83 6.25
CA VAL A 98 0.97 13.77 5.38
C VAL A 98 2.06 12.95 6.08
N ALA A 99 2.97 13.60 6.82
CA ALA A 99 4.04 12.91 7.55
C ALA A 99 3.50 11.99 8.65
N ASN A 100 2.48 12.44 9.41
CA ASN A 100 1.82 11.62 10.41
C ASN A 100 1.06 10.45 9.76
N ALA A 101 0.33 10.71 8.67
CA ALA A 101 -0.36 9.67 7.93
C ALA A 101 0.62 8.60 7.43
N ALA A 102 1.76 8.99 6.85
CA ALA A 102 2.80 8.07 6.42
C ALA A 102 3.37 7.25 7.59
N PHE A 103 3.63 7.88 8.75
CA PHE A 103 4.10 7.19 9.95
C PHE A 103 3.09 6.16 10.47
N PHE A 104 1.86 6.59 10.74
CA PHE A 104 0.86 5.68 11.31
C PHE A 104 0.47 4.57 10.35
N THR A 105 0.64 4.75 9.04
CA THR A 105 0.52 3.68 8.05
C THR A 105 1.55 2.57 8.30
N ILE A 106 2.80 2.89 8.72
CA ILE A 106 3.85 1.90 9.02
C ILE A 106 3.43 0.91 10.12
N PHE A 107 2.40 1.19 10.91
CA PHE A 107 1.88 0.24 11.90
C PHE A 107 1.39 -1.08 11.30
N TYR A 108 1.16 -1.15 9.98
CA TYR A 108 0.95 -2.45 9.33
C TYR A 108 2.17 -3.39 9.45
N VAL A 109 3.38 -2.85 9.62
CA VAL A 109 4.63 -3.64 9.74
C VAL A 109 4.61 -4.58 10.96
N PRO A 110 4.31 -4.13 12.19
CA PRO A 110 4.11 -5.04 13.31
C PRO A 110 2.81 -5.85 13.19
N MET A 111 1.73 -5.29 12.66
CA MET A 111 0.44 -5.97 12.58
C MET A 111 0.49 -7.23 11.69
N VAL A 112 1.20 -7.20 10.55
CA VAL A 112 1.29 -8.35 9.64
C VAL A 112 1.82 -9.61 10.32
N PRO A 113 3.00 -9.62 10.98
CA PRO A 113 3.48 -10.82 11.66
C PRO A 113 2.58 -11.24 12.83
N PHE A 114 2.00 -10.30 13.58
CA PHE A 114 1.03 -10.64 14.64
C PHE A 114 -0.20 -11.33 14.07
N ILE A 115 -0.81 -10.79 13.03
CA ILE A 115 -1.99 -11.40 12.38
C ILE A 115 -1.65 -12.79 11.83
N ILE A 116 -0.48 -12.96 11.20
CA ILE A 116 -0.04 -14.27 10.68
C ILE A 116 0.11 -15.27 11.82
N PHE A 117 0.73 -14.87 12.94
CA PHE A 117 0.92 -15.74 14.09
C PHE A 117 -0.43 -16.20 14.68
N PHE A 118 -1.37 -15.27 14.92
CA PHE A 118 -2.67 -15.61 15.51
C PHE A 118 -3.58 -16.37 14.55
N MET A 119 -3.65 -15.99 13.27
CA MET A 119 -4.56 -16.63 12.31
C MET A 119 -4.07 -18.00 11.80
N TYR A 120 -2.76 -18.16 11.64
CA TYR A 120 -2.21 -19.36 10.99
C TYR A 120 -1.32 -20.19 11.91
N LYS A 121 -1.06 -19.74 13.13
CA LYS A 121 -0.16 -20.37 14.10
C LYS A 121 1.21 -20.73 13.50
N LYS A 122 1.64 -19.99 12.46
CA LYS A 122 2.94 -20.18 11.82
C LYS A 122 4.02 -19.42 12.58
N PRO A 123 5.15 -20.06 12.89
CA PRO A 123 6.27 -19.37 13.54
C PRO A 123 6.81 -18.27 12.61
N ILE A 124 7.10 -17.13 13.21
CA ILE A 124 7.72 -15.99 12.52
C ILE A 124 9.23 -16.07 12.78
N HIS A 125 10.03 -15.92 11.71
CA HIS A 125 11.48 -15.92 11.86
C HIS A 125 11.92 -14.81 12.82
N TRP A 126 12.85 -15.11 13.74
CA TRP A 126 13.22 -14.20 14.81
C TRP A 126 13.71 -12.83 14.30
N SER A 127 14.37 -12.77 13.11
CA SER A 127 14.88 -11.52 12.51
C SER A 127 13.80 -10.50 12.17
N ILE A 128 12.54 -10.93 12.09
CA ILE A 128 11.43 -10.02 11.79
C ILE A 128 11.20 -9.04 12.94
N TRP A 129 11.34 -9.47 14.20
CA TRP A 129 11.04 -8.63 15.35
C TRP A 129 11.99 -7.43 15.53
N PRO A 130 13.32 -7.59 15.46
CA PRO A 130 14.23 -6.44 15.45
C PRO A 130 13.99 -5.52 14.25
N SER A 131 13.67 -6.08 13.06
CA SER A 131 13.36 -5.28 11.88
C SER A 131 12.09 -4.45 12.05
N VAL A 132 11.03 -5.03 12.63
CA VAL A 132 9.80 -4.33 12.99
C VAL A 132 10.10 -3.18 13.95
N PHE A 133 10.87 -3.45 15.00
CA PHE A 133 11.25 -2.40 15.95
C PHE A 133 11.99 -1.24 15.28
N LEU A 134 12.97 -1.54 14.43
CA LEU A 134 13.73 -0.52 13.70
C LEU A 134 12.82 0.29 12.76
N CYS A 135 11.89 -0.36 12.04
CA CYS A 135 10.95 0.33 11.15
C CYS A 135 9.99 1.25 11.91
N VAL A 136 9.45 0.80 13.04
CA VAL A 136 8.54 1.62 13.86
C VAL A 136 9.29 2.80 14.49
N MET A 137 10.49 2.57 15.02
CA MET A 137 11.34 3.64 15.57
C MET A 137 11.77 4.62 14.48
N GLY A 138 12.13 4.11 13.30
CA GLY A 138 12.46 4.95 12.16
C GLY A 138 11.28 5.82 11.71
N GLY A 139 10.10 5.24 11.59
CA GLY A 139 8.89 5.97 11.30
C GLY A 139 8.57 7.05 12.35
N TYR A 140 8.74 6.73 13.64
CA TYR A 140 8.59 7.69 14.73
C TYR A 140 9.52 8.90 14.59
N LEU A 141 10.76 8.66 14.19
CA LEU A 141 11.75 9.73 13.97
C LEU A 141 11.47 10.55 12.69
N LEU A 142 10.76 9.98 11.70
CA LEU A 142 10.37 10.71 10.49
C LEU A 142 9.27 11.74 10.76
N THR A 143 8.48 11.52 11.81
CA THR A 143 7.48 12.49 12.26
C THR A 143 8.09 13.34 13.36
N ASN A 144 8.01 14.67 13.24
CA ASN A 144 8.39 15.57 14.33
C ASN A 144 7.37 15.47 15.49
N PHE A 145 7.18 14.26 16.04
CA PHE A 145 6.14 13.91 17.00
C PHE A 145 6.24 14.67 18.33
N TYR A 146 7.38 15.31 18.62
CA TYR A 146 7.60 16.12 19.83
C TYR A 146 6.65 17.31 19.98
N SER A 147 6.01 17.75 18.89
CA SER A 147 5.04 18.86 18.87
C SER A 147 3.62 18.43 18.48
N ALA A 148 3.37 17.16 18.20
CA ALA A 148 2.11 16.69 17.64
C ALA A 148 1.10 16.30 18.73
N THR A 149 -0.05 16.92 18.72
CA THR A 149 -1.25 16.39 19.40
C THR A 149 -1.82 15.24 18.59
N VAL A 150 -2.21 14.13 19.25
CA VAL A 150 -2.90 13.02 18.58
C VAL A 150 -4.21 13.55 18.00
N ARG A 151 -4.36 13.46 16.69
CA ARG A 151 -5.53 13.92 15.95
C ARG A 151 -6.43 12.73 15.59
N ILE A 152 -7.70 13.01 15.28
CA ILE A 152 -8.64 11.97 14.85
C ILE A 152 -8.16 11.27 13.56
N GLY A 153 -7.47 11.99 12.68
CA GLY A 153 -6.85 11.43 11.47
C GLY A 153 -5.83 10.35 11.79
N ASP A 154 -5.04 10.49 12.85
CA ASP A 154 -4.04 9.50 13.26
C ASP A 154 -4.70 8.16 13.64
N ALA A 155 -5.82 8.22 14.36
CA ALA A 155 -6.61 7.04 14.71
C ALA A 155 -7.20 6.35 13.46
N LEU A 156 -7.67 7.13 12.49
CA LEU A 156 -8.17 6.60 11.22
C LEU A 156 -7.06 5.89 10.42
N VAL A 157 -5.85 6.44 10.40
CA VAL A 157 -4.70 5.80 9.72
C VAL A 157 -4.33 4.49 10.42
N ILE A 158 -4.28 4.46 11.77
CA ILE A 158 -3.99 3.22 12.52
C ILE A 158 -5.04 2.14 12.22
N MET A 159 -6.32 2.50 12.17
CA MET A 159 -7.38 1.58 11.74
C MET A 159 -7.16 1.13 10.29
N GLY A 160 -6.76 2.04 9.41
CA GLY A 160 -6.38 1.74 8.03
C GLY A 160 -5.21 0.77 7.94
N ALA A 161 -4.21 0.91 8.81
CA ALA A 161 -3.04 0.02 8.86
C ALA A 161 -3.42 -1.45 9.13
N PHE A 162 -4.48 -1.71 9.90
CA PHE A 162 -5.03 -3.06 10.06
C PHE A 162 -5.52 -3.62 8.71
N PHE A 163 -6.24 -2.83 7.92
CA PHE A 163 -6.73 -3.26 6.61
C PHE A 163 -5.61 -3.40 5.57
N TRP A 164 -4.59 -2.53 5.62
CA TRP A 164 -3.36 -2.71 4.86
C TRP A 164 -2.66 -4.02 5.20
N SER A 165 -2.61 -4.38 6.48
CA SER A 165 -2.03 -5.65 6.94
C SER A 165 -2.77 -6.86 6.36
N THR A 166 -4.10 -6.85 6.43
CA THR A 166 -4.91 -7.93 5.87
C THR A 166 -4.81 -7.99 4.35
N HIS A 167 -4.74 -6.85 3.67
CA HIS A 167 -4.48 -6.76 2.23
C HIS A 167 -3.15 -7.44 1.84
N ILE A 168 -2.06 -7.12 2.53
CA ILE A 168 -0.74 -7.73 2.30
C ILE A 168 -0.80 -9.25 2.50
N ILE A 169 -1.44 -9.72 3.58
CA ILE A 169 -1.55 -11.15 3.90
C ILE A 169 -2.36 -11.90 2.84
N PHE A 170 -3.54 -11.39 2.47
CA PHE A 170 -4.39 -12.05 1.48
C PHE A 170 -3.80 -12.00 0.08
N THR A 171 -3.10 -10.91 -0.28
CA THR A 171 -2.38 -10.79 -1.55
C THR A 171 -1.29 -11.87 -1.66
N GLY A 172 -0.49 -12.08 -0.61
CA GLY A 172 0.49 -13.16 -0.60
C GLY A 172 -0.14 -14.54 -0.80
N ARG A 173 -1.30 -14.79 -0.17
CA ARG A 173 -2.00 -16.09 -0.29
C ARG A 173 -2.59 -16.34 -1.67
N ILE A 174 -3.22 -15.34 -2.27
CA ILE A 174 -3.86 -15.52 -3.58
C ILE A 174 -2.82 -15.68 -4.68
N ILE A 175 -1.72 -14.91 -4.63
CA ILE A 175 -0.68 -14.98 -5.66
C ILE A 175 0.12 -16.28 -5.60
N GLU A 176 0.38 -16.82 -4.41
CA GLU A 176 0.99 -18.13 -4.23
C GLU A 176 0.16 -19.23 -4.92
N LYS A 177 -1.16 -19.13 -4.86
CA LYS A 177 -2.05 -20.17 -5.35
C LYS A 177 -2.41 -20.04 -6.83
N TYR A 178 -2.64 -18.84 -7.33
CA TYR A 178 -3.27 -18.63 -8.64
C TYR A 178 -2.36 -18.02 -9.70
N ASP A 179 -1.26 -17.39 -9.33
CA ASP A 179 -0.29 -16.76 -10.25
C ASP A 179 -0.95 -15.87 -11.35
N LEU A 180 -1.84 -14.98 -10.91
CA LEU A 180 -2.62 -14.05 -11.75
C LEU A 180 -2.45 -12.60 -11.28
N PRO A 181 -1.22 -12.03 -11.27
CA PRO A 181 -0.95 -10.72 -10.68
C PRO A 181 -1.72 -9.57 -11.31
N LEU A 182 -1.84 -9.54 -12.64
CA LEU A 182 -2.58 -8.48 -13.34
C LEU A 182 -4.08 -8.60 -13.07
N THR A 183 -4.61 -9.82 -13.11
CA THR A 183 -6.05 -10.07 -12.85
C THR A 183 -6.43 -9.68 -11.42
N ILE A 184 -5.60 -10.05 -10.44
CA ILE A 184 -5.81 -9.68 -9.03
C ILE A 184 -5.75 -8.15 -8.89
N GLY A 185 -4.74 -7.51 -9.53
CA GLY A 185 -4.60 -6.06 -9.56
C GLY A 185 -5.84 -5.37 -10.14
N ALA A 186 -6.35 -5.84 -11.29
CA ALA A 186 -7.54 -5.28 -11.92
C ALA A 186 -8.80 -5.45 -11.05
N ILE A 187 -9.01 -6.64 -10.46
CA ILE A 187 -10.20 -6.90 -9.63
C ILE A 187 -10.18 -6.01 -8.38
N GLN A 188 -9.06 -5.91 -7.67
CA GLN A 188 -9.01 -5.11 -6.45
C GLN A 188 -9.22 -3.61 -6.73
N THR A 189 -8.62 -3.07 -7.80
CA THR A 189 -8.80 -1.66 -8.17
C THR A 189 -10.24 -1.36 -8.59
N LEU A 190 -10.90 -2.28 -9.31
CA LEU A 190 -12.31 -2.15 -9.67
C LEU A 190 -13.21 -2.15 -8.43
N ILE A 191 -12.96 -3.04 -7.45
CA ILE A 191 -13.73 -3.08 -6.21
C ILE A 191 -13.59 -1.76 -5.44
N VAL A 192 -12.36 -1.25 -5.30
CA VAL A 192 -12.14 0.04 -4.62
C VAL A 192 -12.82 1.19 -5.36
N ALA A 193 -12.69 1.25 -6.69
CA ALA A 193 -13.34 2.28 -7.50
C ALA A 193 -14.85 2.27 -7.32
N PHE A 194 -15.48 1.08 -7.41
CA PHE A 194 -16.92 0.93 -7.26
C PHE A 194 -17.42 1.30 -5.86
N LEU A 195 -16.77 0.80 -4.81
CA LEU A 195 -17.17 1.10 -3.43
C LEU A 195 -16.94 2.56 -3.08
N SER A 196 -15.80 3.14 -3.50
CA SER A 196 -15.53 4.57 -3.29
C SER A 196 -16.52 5.44 -4.04
N LEU A 197 -16.87 5.09 -5.30
CA LEU A 197 -17.90 5.81 -6.05
C LEU A 197 -19.24 5.75 -5.33
N THR A 198 -19.64 4.58 -4.83
CA THR A 198 -20.91 4.40 -4.12
C THR A 198 -20.98 5.29 -2.88
N VAL A 199 -19.90 5.33 -2.08
CA VAL A 199 -19.85 6.17 -0.87
C VAL A 199 -19.77 7.65 -1.25
N GLY A 200 -18.94 8.00 -2.25
CA GLY A 200 -18.80 9.38 -2.73
C GLY A 200 -20.14 9.97 -3.22
N LEU A 201 -20.91 9.22 -4.00
CA LEU A 201 -22.23 9.67 -4.48
C LEU A 201 -23.27 9.87 -3.35
N ILE A 202 -23.05 9.28 -2.17
CA ILE A 202 -23.95 9.44 -1.01
C ILE A 202 -23.55 10.64 -0.16
N PHE A 203 -22.24 10.87 0.02
CA PHE A 203 -21.70 11.80 1.02
C PHE A 203 -20.96 13.00 0.44
N GLU A 204 -20.64 13.03 -0.86
CA GLU A 204 -19.85 14.06 -1.52
C GLU A 204 -20.58 14.61 -2.76
N GLU A 205 -20.26 15.84 -3.12
CA GLU A 205 -20.73 16.41 -4.38
C GLU A 205 -19.85 15.94 -5.54
N PHE A 206 -20.45 15.24 -6.49
CA PHE A 206 -19.74 14.74 -7.68
C PHE A 206 -19.80 15.78 -8.81
N ILE A 207 -18.85 16.73 -8.82
CA ILE A 207 -18.79 17.81 -9.79
C ILE A 207 -17.66 17.56 -10.79
N TRP A 208 -18.01 17.30 -12.05
CA TRP A 208 -17.05 16.93 -13.09
C TRP A 208 -15.95 17.99 -13.32
N SER A 209 -16.31 19.28 -13.29
CA SER A 209 -15.33 20.38 -13.43
C SER A 209 -14.26 20.36 -12.34
N ASN A 210 -14.62 20.01 -11.11
CA ASN A 210 -13.70 19.93 -9.98
C ASN A 210 -12.76 18.71 -10.12
N ILE A 211 -13.29 17.57 -10.55
CA ILE A 211 -12.48 16.38 -10.86
C ILE A 211 -11.43 16.70 -11.95
N LEU A 212 -11.78 17.50 -12.95
CA LEU A 212 -10.85 17.90 -14.01
C LEU A 212 -9.76 18.85 -13.54
N LYS A 213 -9.97 19.61 -12.46
CA LYS A 213 -8.90 20.43 -11.85
C LYS A 213 -7.81 19.52 -11.26
N GLU A 214 -8.21 18.44 -10.62
CA GLU A 214 -7.30 17.47 -9.97
C GLU A 214 -6.76 16.38 -10.92
N LYS A 215 -6.88 16.58 -12.22
CA LYS A 215 -6.54 15.56 -13.25
C LYS A 215 -5.10 15.05 -13.17
N LEU A 216 -4.12 15.89 -12.82
CA LEU A 216 -2.71 15.49 -12.76
C LEU A 216 -2.47 14.56 -11.56
N GLN A 217 -3.00 14.92 -10.40
CA GLN A 217 -2.93 14.14 -9.17
C GLN A 217 -3.66 12.80 -9.35
N ILE A 218 -4.85 12.83 -9.95
CA ILE A 218 -5.65 11.64 -10.28
C ILE A 218 -4.93 10.73 -11.25
N LEU A 219 -4.36 11.27 -12.35
CA LEU A 219 -3.62 10.47 -13.33
C LEU A 219 -2.34 9.87 -12.71
N TYR A 220 -1.59 10.67 -11.97
CA TYR A 220 -0.41 10.18 -11.28
C TYR A 220 -0.75 9.06 -10.29
N ALA A 221 -1.67 9.33 -9.37
CA ALA A 221 -2.09 8.35 -8.37
C ALA A 221 -2.83 7.15 -9.01
N GLY A 222 -3.59 7.35 -10.07
CA GLY A 222 -4.34 6.29 -10.75
C GLY A 222 -3.43 5.37 -11.57
N VAL A 223 -2.61 5.92 -12.46
CA VAL A 223 -1.76 5.12 -13.36
C VAL A 223 -0.62 4.47 -12.59
N LEU A 224 0.12 5.26 -11.78
CA LEU A 224 1.31 4.76 -11.13
C LEU A 224 0.98 4.02 -9.82
N SER A 225 0.21 4.62 -8.90
CA SER A 225 -0.08 4.00 -7.61
C SER A 225 -1.20 2.96 -7.72
N GLY A 226 -2.37 3.33 -8.20
CA GLY A 226 -3.52 2.44 -8.36
C GLY A 226 -3.28 1.31 -9.37
N GLY A 227 -2.62 1.62 -10.49
CA GLY A 227 -2.30 0.66 -11.54
C GLY A 227 -0.99 -0.09 -11.28
N LEU A 228 0.12 0.58 -11.54
CA LEU A 228 1.44 -0.07 -11.58
C LEU A 228 1.91 -0.58 -10.21
N ALA A 229 1.85 0.24 -9.15
CA ALA A 229 2.46 -0.11 -7.88
C ALA A 229 1.76 -1.30 -7.20
N PHE A 230 0.42 -1.38 -7.22
CA PHE A 230 -0.28 -2.56 -6.68
C PHE A 230 0.02 -3.84 -7.45
N VAL A 231 0.20 -3.76 -8.77
CA VAL A 231 0.66 -4.91 -9.57
C VAL A 231 2.09 -5.30 -9.20
N LEU A 232 2.98 -4.33 -9.02
CA LEU A 232 4.35 -4.57 -8.56
C LEU A 232 4.40 -5.19 -7.15
N GLN A 233 3.54 -4.75 -6.23
CA GLN A 233 3.35 -5.38 -4.93
C GLN A 233 2.99 -6.86 -5.06
N ILE A 234 2.01 -7.18 -5.91
CA ILE A 234 1.59 -8.57 -6.13
C ILE A 234 2.73 -9.40 -6.74
N TYR A 235 3.48 -8.82 -7.67
CA TYR A 235 4.69 -9.46 -8.23
C TYR A 235 5.78 -9.67 -7.18
N ALA A 236 6.01 -8.71 -6.29
CA ALA A 236 6.98 -8.85 -5.20
C ALA A 236 6.60 -10.04 -4.29
N GLN A 237 5.34 -10.15 -3.93
CA GLN A 237 4.83 -11.18 -3.03
C GLN A 237 4.78 -12.60 -3.63
N LYS A 238 5.15 -12.78 -4.91
CA LYS A 238 5.39 -14.13 -5.48
C LYS A 238 6.54 -14.88 -4.81
N ASN A 239 7.58 -14.16 -4.37
CA ASN A 239 8.79 -14.77 -3.80
C ASN A 239 9.17 -14.17 -2.43
N ILE A 240 8.43 -13.18 -1.96
CA ILE A 240 8.64 -12.55 -0.65
C ILE A 240 7.37 -12.76 0.15
N SER A 241 7.48 -13.44 1.29
CA SER A 241 6.34 -13.68 2.17
C SER A 241 5.81 -12.39 2.80
N PRO A 242 4.56 -12.37 3.31
CA PRO A 242 3.91 -11.12 3.73
C PRO A 242 4.66 -10.32 4.79
N ALA A 243 5.27 -10.94 5.81
CA ALA A 243 5.96 -10.20 6.87
C ALA A 243 7.23 -9.49 6.37
N PRO A 244 8.18 -10.14 5.67
CA PRO A 244 9.27 -9.42 5.01
C PRO A 244 8.81 -8.40 3.96
N SER A 245 7.70 -8.64 3.25
CA SER A 245 7.14 -7.67 2.30
C SER A 245 6.69 -6.40 3.01
N ALA A 246 5.97 -6.51 4.14
CA ALA A 246 5.55 -5.39 4.94
C ALA A 246 6.74 -4.53 5.40
N ILE A 247 7.84 -5.17 5.83
CA ILE A 247 9.07 -4.47 6.21
C ILE A 247 9.67 -3.70 5.02
N ILE A 248 9.72 -4.30 3.81
CA ILE A 248 10.22 -3.58 2.63
C ILE A 248 9.29 -2.42 2.27
N PHE A 249 7.99 -2.63 2.36
CA PHE A 249 7.01 -1.60 2.03
C PHE A 249 7.09 -0.38 2.94
N SER A 250 7.58 -0.49 4.18
CA SER A 250 7.82 0.66 5.05
C SER A 250 8.81 1.70 4.49
N LEU A 251 9.59 1.35 3.45
CA LEU A 251 10.41 2.31 2.70
C LEU A 251 9.56 3.41 2.03
N GLU A 252 8.26 3.22 1.90
CA GLU A 252 7.36 4.29 1.41
C GLU A 252 7.49 5.56 2.26
N GLY A 253 7.68 5.44 3.58
CA GLY A 253 7.92 6.57 4.48
C GLY A 253 9.24 7.30 4.18
N VAL A 254 10.30 6.55 3.84
CA VAL A 254 11.59 7.14 3.42
C VAL A 254 11.42 7.90 2.11
N PHE A 255 10.77 7.29 1.12
CA PHE A 255 10.53 7.94 -0.17
C PHE A 255 9.56 9.12 -0.08
N ALA A 256 8.56 9.07 0.81
CA ALA A 256 7.68 10.19 1.09
C ALA A 256 8.44 11.39 1.68
N THR A 257 9.34 11.12 2.63
CA THR A 257 10.20 12.15 3.24
C THR A 257 11.12 12.80 2.21
N ILE A 258 11.77 12.00 1.35
CA ILE A 258 12.63 12.51 0.28
C ILE A 258 11.81 13.33 -0.74
N ALA A 259 10.62 12.84 -1.11
CA ALA A 259 9.75 13.55 -2.04
C ALA A 259 9.26 14.89 -1.45
N ALA A 260 8.89 14.93 -0.18
CA ALA A 260 8.50 16.17 0.51
C ALA A 260 9.66 17.17 0.58
N TRP A 261 10.89 16.69 0.82
CA TRP A 261 12.09 17.56 0.77
C TRP A 261 12.28 18.18 -0.61
N ILE A 262 12.22 17.37 -1.68
CA ILE A 262 12.52 17.85 -3.05
C ILE A 262 11.36 18.68 -3.63
N LEU A 263 10.10 18.24 -3.44
CA LEU A 263 8.93 18.81 -4.12
C LEU A 263 8.24 19.90 -3.31
N LEU A 264 8.26 19.79 -1.97
CA LEU A 264 7.62 20.75 -1.06
C LEU A 264 8.64 21.64 -0.34
N SER A 265 9.95 21.54 -0.67
CA SER A 265 11.03 22.29 -0.03
C SER A 265 11.06 22.14 1.50
N GLN A 266 10.57 21.04 2.05
CA GLN A 266 10.59 20.76 3.48
C GLN A 266 12.03 20.52 3.93
N VAL A 267 12.42 21.13 5.05
CA VAL A 267 13.78 20.95 5.61
C VAL A 267 13.85 19.60 6.31
N LEU A 268 14.82 18.78 5.91
CA LEU A 268 15.15 17.55 6.62
C LEU A 268 15.97 17.88 7.86
N ASP A 269 15.48 17.50 9.02
CA ASP A 269 16.24 17.58 10.27
C ASP A 269 17.05 16.29 10.50
N ILE A 270 17.86 16.30 11.56
CA ILE A 270 18.70 15.15 11.93
C ILE A 270 17.88 13.91 12.30
N ASN A 271 16.67 14.10 12.86
CA ASN A 271 15.78 13.01 13.25
C ASN A 271 15.24 12.32 12.00
N ASN A 272 14.89 13.09 10.95
CA ASN A 272 14.44 12.52 9.68
C ASN A 272 15.53 11.63 9.05
N LEU A 273 16.80 12.05 9.12
CA LEU A 273 17.93 11.24 8.63
C LEU A 273 18.10 9.93 9.43
N PHE A 274 18.05 10.00 10.76
CA PHE A 274 18.09 8.79 11.60
C PHE A 274 16.86 7.91 11.36
N GLY A 275 15.68 8.48 11.17
CA GLY A 275 14.46 7.76 10.82
C GLY A 275 14.62 6.94 9.53
N CYS A 276 15.10 7.59 8.46
CA CYS A 276 15.41 6.91 7.20
C CYS A 276 16.43 5.76 7.39
N LEU A 277 17.52 6.01 8.14
CA LEU A 277 18.54 4.99 8.41
C LEU A 277 17.96 3.80 9.18
N PHE A 278 17.14 4.02 10.20
CA PHE A 278 16.53 2.93 10.98
C PHE A 278 15.61 2.06 10.10
N ILE A 279 14.79 2.66 9.24
CA ILE A 279 13.95 1.89 8.31
C ILE A 279 14.83 1.09 7.34
N LEU A 280 15.86 1.71 6.75
CA LEU A 280 16.79 1.02 5.85
C LEU A 280 17.49 -0.16 6.53
N PHE A 281 17.99 0.01 7.77
CA PHE A 281 18.60 -1.08 8.54
C PHE A 281 17.58 -2.18 8.86
N GLY A 282 16.35 -1.83 9.23
CA GLY A 282 15.27 -2.79 9.44
C GLY A 282 15.00 -3.64 8.21
N VAL A 283 14.92 -3.01 7.03
CA VAL A 283 14.72 -3.70 5.75
C VAL A 283 15.91 -4.62 5.45
N LEU A 284 17.15 -4.12 5.52
CA LEU A 284 18.35 -4.92 5.25
C LEU A 284 18.44 -6.11 6.22
N PHE A 285 18.19 -5.91 7.51
CA PHE A 285 18.22 -6.96 8.52
C PHE A 285 17.20 -8.07 8.21
N SER A 286 15.97 -7.70 7.85
CA SER A 286 14.92 -8.66 7.50
C SER A 286 15.24 -9.51 6.27
N GLN A 287 16.01 -8.97 5.32
CA GLN A 287 16.32 -9.66 4.06
C GLN A 287 17.63 -10.45 4.11
N LEU A 288 18.64 -9.96 4.82
CA LEU A 288 19.98 -10.58 4.82
C LEU A 288 20.13 -11.67 5.88
N VAL A 289 19.60 -11.47 7.10
CA VAL A 289 19.77 -12.44 8.20
C VAL A 289 19.22 -13.83 7.88
N PRO A 290 18.05 -14.00 7.25
CA PRO A 290 17.58 -15.33 6.87
C PRO A 290 18.43 -16.03 5.80
N ILE A 291 19.23 -15.27 5.04
CA ILE A 291 20.10 -15.82 4.01
C ILE A 291 21.39 -16.34 4.64
N LEU A 292 21.94 -15.57 5.59
CA LEU A 292 23.20 -15.89 6.27
C LEU A 292 23.09 -17.11 7.23
N LYS A 293 21.88 -17.49 7.64
CA LYS A 293 21.63 -18.65 8.52
C LYS A 293 21.07 -19.88 7.78
N LYS A 294 21.22 -19.96 6.48
CA LYS A 294 20.86 -21.14 5.67
C LYS A 294 22.01 -22.15 5.53
N ASP A 295 22.95 -22.14 6.50
CA ASP A 295 23.98 -23.18 6.62
C ASP A 295 23.51 -24.26 7.59
#